data_99689800e3a44c4ba97b27e3f718fbdc
#
_entry.id   99689800e3a44c4ba97b27e3f718fbdc
#
_cell.length_a   1.000
_cell.length_b   1.000
_cell.length_c   1.000
_cell.angle_alpha   90.00
_cell.angle_beta   90.00
_cell.angle_gamma   90.00
#
_symmetry.space_group_name_H-M   'P 1'
#
loop_
_entity.id
_entity.type
_entity.pdbx_description
1 polymer ?
#
loop_
_entity_poly.entity_id
_entity_poly.type
_entity_poly.pdbx_seq_one_letter_code
_entity_poly.pdbx_strand_id
1 'polypeptide(L)'
;MNLNNFLIKNPSLGKYWQKFVKLLKSESVIGGVSVSSTAIRFIRLNDGVLEKIGVVLEPGVIVAGRIKNRDIFLKSLLTLRSKLGNPKEDIHIIVSLSPDNVYTQSFNIPVIEERLVNEAAKLNLQLISPIDIKTAYTDWEKIGETQEEGGKIELLGAFANKVMIDEYTSVFKQAGFGIVAVEFSALSLGRLIKDASVNSNSEKPQVVLSISSDGPEFFVLKNNKLYFNYFFPWTSVEGRQISLSDFDNILTQEMKKVLNFYSSHWNAQLSDLILITHGLYSEIEGIIKKNFPAISIKPLILNERYSSLNQSWYPALGSAVRGRISRSDDVFISLMDVGTEQSFFESRVSYFVKIWRIVLLSTLSIIAFSFFLEDMFFMQISNGLDAQISTIVARPESQEILNLENKAREFNELITKALTAKQSTREVSRFFTIFNQLAGNEINIQKILFDSDRSTVLITAIATSNQAVINFKNNLSARSEFRNVEFSFTSTTNNPDGTINFPITLGVNM
;
A
#
# COMPACT_ATOMS: atom_id res chain seq x y z
N MET A 1 -27.02 13.35 -11.93
CA MET A 1 -26.20 13.49 -13.14
C MET A 1 -24.90 12.70 -12.91
N ASN A 2 -24.67 11.63 -13.67
CA ASN A 2 -23.56 10.69 -13.35
C ASN A 2 -22.23 11.33 -13.81
N LEU A 3 -21.29 11.55 -12.90
CA LEU A 3 -20.01 12.23 -13.13
C LEU A 3 -19.24 11.63 -14.33
N ASN A 4 -19.33 10.30 -14.49
CA ASN A 4 -18.71 9.58 -15.61
C ASN A 4 -19.26 10.03 -16.98
N ASN A 5 -20.56 10.29 -17.09
CA ASN A 5 -21.18 10.72 -18.33
C ASN A 5 -20.82 12.18 -18.69
N PHE A 6 -20.53 13.03 -17.70
CA PHE A 6 -20.08 14.40 -17.90
C PHE A 6 -18.61 14.44 -18.39
N LEU A 7 -17.75 13.56 -17.85
CA LEU A 7 -16.33 13.47 -18.23
C LEU A 7 -16.13 12.87 -19.63
N ILE A 8 -17.01 11.96 -20.06
CA ILE A 8 -16.98 11.38 -21.44
C ILE A 8 -17.33 12.45 -22.48
N LYS A 9 -18.21 13.40 -22.16
CA LYS A 9 -18.60 14.49 -23.08
C LYS A 9 -17.54 15.58 -23.22
N ASN A 10 -16.57 15.68 -22.29
CA ASN A 10 -15.50 16.68 -22.29
C ASN A 10 -14.12 16.02 -22.16
N PRO A 11 -13.50 15.54 -23.23
CA PRO A 11 -12.26 14.75 -23.17
C PRO A 11 -11.06 15.53 -22.59
N SER A 12 -11.05 16.86 -22.68
CA SER A 12 -10.03 17.69 -22.03
C SER A 12 -10.19 17.71 -20.50
N LEU A 13 -11.41 17.89 -20.00
CA LEU A 13 -11.74 17.81 -18.58
C LEU A 13 -11.48 16.42 -18.01
N GLY A 14 -11.77 15.35 -18.77
CA GLY A 14 -11.47 13.96 -18.40
C GLY A 14 -9.97 13.73 -18.18
N LYS A 15 -9.10 14.30 -19.05
CA LYS A 15 -7.63 14.23 -18.88
C LYS A 15 -7.14 14.98 -17.63
N TYR A 16 -7.69 16.16 -17.35
CA TYR A 16 -7.34 16.91 -16.13
C TYR A 16 -7.83 16.20 -14.86
N TRP A 17 -9.03 15.63 -14.90
CA TRP A 17 -9.58 14.84 -13.81
C TRP A 17 -8.75 13.58 -13.54
N GLN A 18 -8.36 12.83 -14.56
CA GLN A 18 -7.49 11.67 -14.42
C GLN A 18 -6.11 12.06 -13.84
N LYS A 19 -5.52 13.18 -14.30
CA LYS A 19 -4.28 13.71 -13.72
C LYS A 19 -4.46 14.09 -12.25
N PHE A 20 -5.57 14.72 -11.91
CA PHE A 20 -5.89 15.12 -10.54
C PHE A 20 -6.09 13.90 -9.63
N VAL A 21 -6.89 12.91 -10.06
CA VAL A 21 -7.09 11.65 -9.32
C VAL A 21 -5.78 10.89 -9.16
N LYS A 22 -4.91 10.89 -10.19
CA LYS A 22 -3.59 10.28 -10.12
C LYS A 22 -2.67 10.99 -9.13
N LEU A 23 -2.73 12.32 -9.08
CA LEU A 23 -2.01 13.14 -8.11
C LEU A 23 -2.46 12.85 -6.67
N LEU A 24 -3.76 12.62 -6.47
CA LEU A 24 -4.33 12.26 -5.17
C LEU A 24 -3.97 10.83 -4.73
N LYS A 25 -3.80 9.88 -5.67
CA LYS A 25 -3.41 8.49 -5.37
C LYS A 25 -1.98 8.33 -4.93
N SER A 26 -1.12 9.34 -5.15
CA SER A 26 0.28 9.39 -4.63
C SER A 26 1.09 8.10 -4.82
N GLU A 27 0.87 7.37 -5.92
CA GLU A 27 1.69 6.22 -6.24
C GLU A 27 3.01 6.71 -6.87
N SER A 28 4.07 6.74 -6.08
CA SER A 28 5.41 6.95 -6.62
C SER A 28 5.74 5.78 -7.55
N VAL A 29 6.10 6.08 -8.81
CA VAL A 29 6.49 5.07 -9.77
C VAL A 29 7.80 4.44 -9.32
N ILE A 30 7.78 3.15 -8.99
CA ILE A 30 8.96 2.40 -8.58
C ILE A 30 9.71 1.99 -9.85
N GLY A 31 11.00 2.31 -9.90
CA GLY A 31 11.89 1.88 -10.98
C GLY A 31 12.49 0.51 -10.72
N GLY A 32 12.89 -0.19 -11.78
CA GLY A 32 13.72 -1.40 -11.68
C GLY A 32 15.18 -1.07 -11.97
N VAL A 33 16.09 -1.60 -11.16
CA VAL A 33 17.53 -1.46 -11.34
C VAL A 33 18.16 -2.83 -11.44
N SER A 34 19.00 -3.06 -12.42
CA SER A 34 19.91 -4.22 -12.44
C SER A 34 21.35 -3.76 -12.23
N VAL A 35 22.06 -4.50 -11.41
CA VAL A 35 23.48 -4.27 -11.12
C VAL A 35 24.28 -5.50 -11.57
N SER A 36 25.25 -5.28 -12.44
CA SER A 36 26.22 -6.29 -12.89
C SER A 36 27.64 -5.79 -12.69
N SER A 37 28.64 -6.63 -12.94
CA SER A 37 30.05 -6.23 -12.89
C SER A 37 30.41 -5.11 -13.87
N THR A 38 29.64 -4.94 -14.94
CA THR A 38 29.96 -4.00 -16.04
C THR A 38 29.04 -2.79 -16.12
N ALA A 39 27.86 -2.82 -15.51
CA ALA A 39 26.90 -1.72 -15.65
C ALA A 39 25.82 -1.71 -14.57
N ILE A 40 25.29 -0.51 -14.32
CA ILE A 40 24.03 -0.28 -13.63
C ILE A 40 23.02 0.14 -14.68
N ARG A 41 21.87 -0.54 -14.74
CA ARG A 41 20.78 -0.24 -15.68
C ARG A 41 19.50 0.05 -14.91
N PHE A 42 18.88 1.16 -15.22
CA PHE A 42 17.63 1.62 -14.62
C PHE A 42 16.53 1.64 -15.68
N ILE A 43 15.36 1.12 -15.32
CA ILE A 43 14.13 1.22 -16.11
C ILE A 43 13.01 1.74 -15.23
N ARG A 44 12.23 2.67 -15.77
CA ARG A 44 10.98 3.13 -15.17
C ARG A 44 9.85 3.05 -16.19
N LEU A 45 8.73 2.46 -15.75
CA LEU A 45 7.52 2.30 -16.56
C LEU A 45 6.47 3.31 -16.09
N ASN A 46 6.33 4.43 -16.80
CA ASN A 46 5.37 5.47 -16.46
C ASN A 46 4.35 5.66 -17.59
N ASP A 47 3.05 5.40 -17.33
CA ASP A 47 1.93 5.64 -18.27
C ASP A 47 2.15 5.15 -19.69
N GLY A 48 2.78 4.01 -19.87
CA GLY A 48 3.07 3.46 -21.18
C GLY A 48 4.42 3.89 -21.75
N VAL A 49 5.08 4.88 -21.16
CA VAL A 49 6.41 5.32 -21.57
C VAL A 49 7.47 4.53 -20.81
N LEU A 50 8.42 3.99 -21.55
CA LEU A 50 9.57 3.30 -21.01
C LEU A 50 10.75 4.28 -20.97
N GLU A 51 11.20 4.62 -19.78
CA GLU A 51 12.43 5.37 -19.55
C GLU A 51 13.54 4.39 -19.20
N LYS A 52 14.69 4.47 -19.90
CA LYS A 52 15.86 3.63 -19.62
C LYS A 52 17.13 4.46 -19.53
N ILE A 53 17.92 4.23 -18.51
CA ILE A 53 19.20 4.91 -18.30
C ILE A 53 20.24 3.90 -17.80
N GLY A 54 21.39 3.87 -18.45
CA GLY A 54 22.51 3.02 -18.07
C GLY A 54 23.76 3.81 -17.73
N VAL A 55 24.54 3.26 -16.81
CA VAL A 55 25.87 3.72 -16.44
C VAL A 55 26.81 2.51 -16.51
N VAL A 56 27.87 2.62 -17.29
CA VAL A 56 28.91 1.61 -17.36
C VAL A 56 29.76 1.71 -16.10
N LEU A 57 30.12 0.57 -15.53
CA LEU A 57 31.03 0.47 -14.39
C LEU A 57 32.45 0.19 -14.88
N GLU A 58 33.41 0.78 -14.19
CA GLU A 58 34.82 0.47 -14.39
C GLU A 58 35.08 -0.98 -13.94
N PRO A 59 36.00 -1.70 -14.61
CA PRO A 59 36.38 -3.03 -14.18
C PRO A 59 36.89 -3.05 -12.72
N GLY A 60 36.48 -4.05 -11.97
CA GLY A 60 36.90 -4.21 -10.56
C GLY A 60 36.07 -3.41 -9.55
N VAL A 61 35.10 -2.61 -9.97
CA VAL A 61 34.17 -1.92 -9.04
C VAL A 61 33.27 -2.92 -8.33
N ILE A 62 32.73 -3.87 -9.10
CA ILE A 62 32.00 -5.03 -8.59
C ILE A 62 32.72 -6.30 -9.04
N VAL A 63 33.04 -7.17 -8.11
CA VAL A 63 33.67 -8.46 -8.36
C VAL A 63 32.93 -9.54 -7.58
N ALA A 64 32.53 -10.60 -8.26
CA ALA A 64 31.76 -11.69 -7.67
C ALA A 64 30.54 -11.17 -6.86
N GLY A 65 29.78 -10.26 -7.44
CA GLY A 65 28.57 -9.68 -6.82
C GLY A 65 28.81 -8.77 -5.61
N ARG A 66 30.08 -8.45 -5.27
CA ARG A 66 30.42 -7.57 -4.12
C ARG A 66 30.99 -6.25 -4.57
N ILE A 67 30.64 -5.18 -3.91
CA ILE A 67 31.23 -3.86 -4.12
C ILE A 67 32.67 -3.90 -3.62
N LYS A 68 33.65 -3.73 -4.51
CA LYS A 68 35.10 -3.65 -4.16
C LYS A 68 35.56 -2.20 -4.07
N ASN A 69 34.98 -1.31 -4.86
CA ASN A 69 35.25 0.11 -4.80
C ASN A 69 33.98 0.90 -4.57
N ARG A 70 33.72 1.21 -3.30
CA ARG A 70 32.51 1.89 -2.85
C ARG A 70 32.39 3.30 -3.43
N ASP A 71 33.47 4.05 -3.52
CA ASP A 71 33.47 5.45 -3.96
C ASP A 71 33.14 5.56 -5.46
N ILE A 72 33.74 4.68 -6.28
CA ILE A 72 33.46 4.63 -7.72
C ILE A 72 32.03 4.18 -7.95
N PHE A 73 31.53 3.18 -7.18
CA PHE A 73 30.17 2.72 -7.29
C PHE A 73 29.16 3.83 -6.91
N LEU A 74 29.42 4.56 -5.81
CA LEU A 74 28.61 5.71 -5.41
C LEU A 74 28.61 6.80 -6.50
N LYS A 75 29.76 7.14 -7.06
CA LYS A 75 29.88 8.10 -8.16
C LYS A 75 29.05 7.67 -9.39
N SER A 76 29.04 6.38 -9.69
CA SER A 76 28.24 5.82 -10.78
C SER A 76 26.74 5.96 -10.52
N LEU A 77 26.28 5.74 -9.28
CA LEU A 77 24.90 5.94 -8.88
C LEU A 77 24.50 7.42 -8.90
N LEU A 78 25.37 8.33 -8.46
CA LEU A 78 25.15 9.76 -8.56
C LEU A 78 25.05 10.21 -10.03
N THR A 79 25.87 9.63 -10.91
CA THR A 79 25.77 9.83 -12.36
C THR A 79 24.41 9.33 -12.90
N LEU A 80 23.97 8.17 -12.46
CA LEU A 80 22.64 7.65 -12.80
C LEU A 80 21.54 8.63 -12.35
N ARG A 81 21.60 9.09 -11.10
CA ARG A 81 20.65 10.05 -10.52
C ARG A 81 20.64 11.37 -11.30
N SER A 82 21.80 11.90 -11.69
CA SER A 82 21.88 13.14 -12.46
C SER A 82 21.21 13.01 -13.82
N LYS A 83 21.37 11.87 -14.51
CA LYS A 83 20.68 11.57 -15.77
C LYS A 83 19.15 11.43 -15.60
N LEU A 84 18.65 11.16 -14.39
CA LEU A 84 17.23 11.15 -14.03
C LEU A 84 16.70 12.53 -13.62
N GLY A 85 17.48 13.61 -13.80
CA GLY A 85 17.08 14.99 -13.53
C GLY A 85 17.26 15.43 -12.08
N ASN A 86 18.02 14.72 -11.26
CA ASN A 86 18.28 15.04 -9.84
C ASN A 86 17.01 15.44 -9.05
N PRO A 87 16.00 14.59 -8.98
CA PRO A 87 14.79 14.91 -8.23
C PRO A 87 15.13 15.22 -6.76
N LYS A 88 14.40 16.14 -6.14
CA LYS A 88 14.61 16.47 -4.72
C LYS A 88 14.25 15.34 -3.77
N GLU A 89 13.34 14.47 -4.21
CA GLU A 89 12.85 13.31 -3.45
C GLU A 89 13.64 12.06 -3.84
N ASP A 90 13.63 11.05 -2.97
CA ASP A 90 14.26 9.77 -3.26
C ASP A 90 13.56 9.06 -4.41
N ILE A 91 14.36 8.43 -5.28
CA ILE A 91 13.85 7.60 -6.36
C ILE A 91 13.67 6.19 -5.81
N HIS A 92 12.43 5.73 -5.73
CA HIS A 92 12.14 4.38 -5.25
C HIS A 92 12.42 3.33 -6.33
N ILE A 93 13.14 2.27 -5.93
CA ILE A 93 13.62 1.25 -6.85
C ILE A 93 13.51 -0.16 -6.28
N ILE A 94 13.37 -1.13 -7.17
CA ILE A 94 13.60 -2.54 -6.90
C ILE A 94 14.92 -2.92 -7.56
N VAL A 95 15.82 -3.53 -6.80
CA VAL A 95 17.17 -3.85 -7.25
C VAL A 95 17.28 -5.35 -7.56
N SER A 96 17.63 -5.68 -8.79
CA SER A 96 18.03 -7.02 -9.21
C SER A 96 19.56 -7.12 -9.18
N LEU A 97 20.07 -7.93 -8.28
CA LEU A 97 21.49 -8.21 -8.14
C LEU A 97 21.92 -9.42 -8.97
N SER A 98 23.21 -9.53 -9.26
CA SER A 98 23.80 -10.76 -9.76
C SER A 98 23.63 -11.89 -8.75
N PRO A 99 23.36 -13.13 -9.20
CA PRO A 99 23.10 -14.25 -8.31
C PRO A 99 24.34 -14.83 -7.61
N ASP A 100 25.51 -14.24 -7.79
CA ASP A 100 26.81 -14.71 -7.23
C ASP A 100 26.78 -15.04 -5.72
N ASN A 101 25.98 -14.30 -4.94
CA ASN A 101 25.93 -14.46 -3.48
C ASN A 101 24.49 -14.71 -3.01
N VAL A 102 23.65 -15.23 -3.89
CA VAL A 102 22.29 -15.63 -3.57
C VAL A 102 22.18 -17.14 -3.70
N TYR A 103 21.72 -17.77 -2.65
CA TYR A 103 21.45 -19.19 -2.63
C TYR A 103 19.94 -19.40 -2.67
N THR A 104 19.51 -20.38 -3.45
CA THR A 104 18.10 -20.76 -3.51
C THR A 104 17.96 -22.25 -3.23
N GLN A 105 16.91 -22.62 -2.54
CA GLN A 105 16.57 -24.01 -2.28
C GLN A 105 15.08 -24.22 -2.26
N SER A 106 14.58 -25.17 -3.05
CA SER A 106 13.20 -25.61 -2.97
C SER A 106 13.04 -26.60 -1.81
N PHE A 107 11.92 -26.50 -1.12
CA PHE A 107 11.56 -27.40 -0.02
C PHE A 107 10.05 -27.53 0.09
N ASN A 108 9.62 -28.57 0.80
CA ASN A 108 8.20 -28.89 0.95
C ASN A 108 7.79 -28.79 2.41
N ILE A 109 6.58 -28.29 2.64
CA ILE A 109 5.91 -28.36 3.93
C ILE A 109 4.56 -29.10 3.74
N PRO A 110 4.01 -29.76 4.78
CA PRO A 110 2.66 -30.30 4.71
C PRO A 110 1.64 -29.21 4.42
N VAL A 111 0.49 -29.58 3.83
CA VAL A 111 -0.65 -28.65 3.75
C VAL A 111 -1.18 -28.41 5.15
N ILE A 112 -1.09 -27.15 5.58
CA ILE A 112 -1.48 -26.65 6.89
C ILE A 112 -2.35 -25.41 6.72
N GLU A 113 -2.94 -24.92 7.80
CA GLU A 113 -3.68 -23.65 7.79
C GLU A 113 -2.79 -22.50 7.30
N GLU A 114 -3.33 -21.64 6.44
CA GLU A 114 -2.60 -20.53 5.79
C GLU A 114 -1.84 -19.63 6.78
N ARG A 115 -2.43 -19.38 7.95
CA ARG A 115 -1.79 -18.60 9.03
C ARG A 115 -0.49 -19.21 9.57
N LEU A 116 -0.32 -20.53 9.47
CA LEU A 116 0.86 -21.27 9.98
C LEU A 116 1.94 -21.45 8.91
N VAL A 117 1.62 -21.23 7.64
CA VAL A 117 2.56 -21.41 6.52
C VAL A 117 3.82 -20.55 6.69
N ASN A 118 3.67 -19.30 7.12
CA ASN A 118 4.81 -18.39 7.31
C ASN A 118 5.77 -18.88 8.40
N GLU A 119 5.25 -19.38 9.52
CA GLU A 119 6.08 -19.92 10.61
C GLU A 119 6.77 -21.22 10.20
N ALA A 120 6.03 -22.13 9.56
CA ALA A 120 6.58 -23.38 9.05
C ALA A 120 7.68 -23.14 7.99
N ALA A 121 7.46 -22.20 7.08
CA ALA A 121 8.45 -21.80 6.09
C ALA A 121 9.71 -21.25 6.74
N LYS A 122 9.59 -20.33 7.71
CA LYS A 122 10.74 -19.75 8.45
C LYS A 122 11.53 -20.81 9.20
N LEU A 123 10.88 -21.76 9.85
CA LEU A 123 11.56 -22.88 10.54
C LEU A 123 12.35 -23.76 9.55
N ASN A 124 11.74 -24.09 8.41
CA ASN A 124 12.41 -24.86 7.37
C ASN A 124 13.59 -24.09 6.77
N LEU A 125 13.46 -22.80 6.50
CA LEU A 125 14.56 -21.97 6.03
C LEU A 125 15.77 -22.00 6.99
N GLN A 126 15.52 -22.01 8.30
CA GLN A 126 16.61 -22.12 9.29
C GLN A 126 17.34 -23.48 9.20
N LEU A 127 16.62 -24.54 8.88
CA LEU A 127 17.19 -25.90 8.79
C LEU A 127 17.98 -26.12 7.49
N ILE A 128 17.49 -25.54 6.37
CA ILE A 128 18.09 -25.77 5.05
C ILE A 128 19.08 -24.69 4.61
N SER A 129 19.26 -23.65 5.41
CA SER A 129 20.12 -22.52 5.05
C SER A 129 21.58 -22.94 4.80
N PRO A 130 22.15 -22.64 3.62
CA PRO A 130 23.55 -22.95 3.33
C PRO A 130 24.54 -22.00 4.01
N ILE A 131 24.04 -20.92 4.64
CA ILE A 131 24.81 -19.92 5.35
C ILE A 131 24.22 -19.68 6.74
N ASP A 132 24.99 -19.11 7.67
CA ASP A 132 24.46 -18.79 9.00
C ASP A 132 23.27 -17.84 8.90
N ILE A 133 22.12 -18.31 9.36
CA ILE A 133 20.84 -17.57 9.28
C ILE A 133 20.89 -16.22 9.99
N LYS A 134 21.71 -16.07 11.03
CA LYS A 134 21.89 -14.82 11.75
C LYS A 134 22.57 -13.75 10.91
N THR A 135 23.35 -14.16 9.91
CA THR A 135 24.07 -13.28 8.99
C THR A 135 23.46 -13.26 7.59
N ALA A 136 22.25 -13.81 7.44
CA ALA A 136 21.54 -13.89 6.18
C ALA A 136 20.25 -13.05 6.21
N TYR A 137 19.91 -12.47 5.06
CA TYR A 137 18.55 -12.16 4.71
C TYR A 137 17.94 -13.36 4.04
N THR A 138 16.76 -13.72 4.45
CA THR A 138 16.04 -14.89 3.94
C THR A 138 14.59 -14.54 3.67
N ASP A 139 14.09 -15.07 2.58
CA ASP A 139 12.67 -14.95 2.23
C ASP A 139 12.24 -16.17 1.41
N TRP A 140 10.94 -16.33 1.19
CA TRP A 140 10.40 -17.47 0.50
C TRP A 140 9.17 -17.10 -0.35
N GLU A 141 8.91 -17.93 -1.36
CA GLU A 141 7.74 -17.81 -2.21
C GLU A 141 7.09 -19.19 -2.41
N LYS A 142 5.75 -19.26 -2.39
CA LYS A 142 5.02 -20.47 -2.77
C LYS A 142 5.12 -20.68 -4.28
N ILE A 143 5.66 -21.82 -4.69
CA ILE A 143 5.89 -22.18 -6.08
C ILE A 143 4.92 -23.25 -6.61
N GLY A 144 4.37 -24.10 -5.73
CA GLY A 144 3.42 -25.12 -6.11
C GLY A 144 2.66 -25.70 -4.92
N GLU A 145 1.74 -26.60 -5.24
CA GLU A 145 0.99 -27.40 -4.27
C GLU A 145 0.58 -28.70 -4.93
N THR A 146 0.83 -29.81 -4.27
CA THR A 146 0.40 -31.15 -4.68
C THR A 146 -0.76 -31.61 -3.82
N GLN A 147 -1.83 -32.14 -4.46
CA GLN A 147 -3.01 -32.67 -3.77
C GLN A 147 -2.97 -34.18 -3.60
N GLU A 148 -1.84 -34.86 -3.89
CA GLU A 148 -1.65 -36.25 -3.64
C GLU A 148 -1.74 -36.59 -2.15
N GLU A 149 -1.93 -37.88 -1.79
CA GLU A 149 -2.08 -38.30 -0.39
C GLU A 149 -1.05 -37.67 0.54
N GLY A 150 -1.54 -36.83 1.47
CA GLY A 150 -0.70 -36.06 2.38
C GLY A 150 -0.27 -34.70 1.88
N GLY A 151 -0.95 -34.09 0.90
CA GLY A 151 -0.75 -32.77 0.28
C GLY A 151 0.48 -31.98 0.73
N LYS A 152 1.27 -31.46 -0.20
CA LYS A 152 2.49 -30.71 0.10
C LYS A 152 2.43 -29.33 -0.57
N ILE A 153 2.85 -28.32 0.17
CA ILE A 153 3.10 -26.98 -0.36
C ILE A 153 4.56 -26.91 -0.74
N GLU A 154 4.84 -26.65 -2.01
CA GLU A 154 6.20 -26.46 -2.52
C GLU A 154 6.59 -24.97 -2.38
N LEU A 155 7.73 -24.73 -1.75
CA LEU A 155 8.25 -23.42 -1.46
C LEU A 155 9.66 -23.27 -2.06
N LEU A 156 9.98 -22.07 -2.53
CA LEU A 156 11.33 -21.67 -2.88
C LEU A 156 11.85 -20.73 -1.79
N GLY A 157 12.91 -21.11 -1.11
CA GLY A 157 13.66 -20.26 -0.20
C GLY A 157 14.82 -19.58 -0.91
N ALA A 158 15.11 -18.35 -0.53
CA ALA A 158 16.28 -17.62 -0.99
C ALA A 158 17.04 -17.03 0.20
N PHE A 159 18.37 -17.00 0.09
CA PHE A 159 19.29 -16.60 1.13
C PHE A 159 20.36 -15.69 0.55
N ALA A 160 20.66 -14.57 1.19
CA ALA A 160 21.74 -13.68 0.81
C ALA A 160 22.51 -13.19 2.03
N ASN A 161 23.81 -12.94 1.88
CA ASN A 161 24.63 -12.42 2.96
C ASN A 161 24.18 -11.01 3.34
N LYS A 162 23.86 -10.82 4.63
CA LYS A 162 23.32 -9.57 5.18
C LYS A 162 24.27 -8.39 4.96
N VAL A 163 25.57 -8.58 5.25
CA VAL A 163 26.56 -7.50 5.12
C VAL A 163 26.65 -7.00 3.69
N MET A 164 26.57 -7.90 2.70
CA MET A 164 26.57 -7.53 1.30
C MET A 164 25.34 -6.71 0.92
N ILE A 165 24.15 -7.17 1.30
CA ILE A 165 22.89 -6.47 0.99
C ILE A 165 22.86 -5.10 1.68
N ASP A 166 23.28 -5.02 2.95
CA ASP A 166 23.34 -3.77 3.70
C ASP A 166 24.32 -2.77 3.07
N GLU A 167 25.43 -3.25 2.51
CA GLU A 167 26.37 -2.41 1.78
C GLU A 167 25.71 -1.81 0.52
N TYR A 168 25.06 -2.61 -0.31
CA TYR A 168 24.31 -2.12 -1.46
C TYR A 168 23.24 -1.11 -1.03
N THR A 169 22.42 -1.46 -0.04
CA THR A 169 21.35 -0.60 0.46
C THR A 169 21.89 0.74 0.96
N SER A 170 23.01 0.72 1.69
CA SER A 170 23.68 1.92 2.20
C SER A 170 24.15 2.84 1.08
N VAL A 171 24.81 2.30 0.03
CA VAL A 171 25.34 3.11 -1.08
C VAL A 171 24.20 3.67 -1.94
N PHE A 172 23.18 2.89 -2.22
CA PHE A 172 21.99 3.37 -2.94
C PHE A 172 21.28 4.49 -2.17
N LYS A 173 21.10 4.33 -0.86
CA LYS A 173 20.51 5.36 0.01
C LYS A 173 21.36 6.64 0.00
N GLN A 174 22.67 6.52 0.08
CA GLN A 174 23.60 7.66 0.02
C GLN A 174 23.51 8.39 -1.32
N ALA A 175 23.24 7.67 -2.40
CA ALA A 175 22.98 8.26 -3.73
C ALA A 175 21.56 8.81 -3.89
N GLY A 176 20.67 8.72 -2.89
CA GLY A 176 19.30 9.20 -2.90
C GLY A 176 18.34 8.28 -3.66
N PHE A 177 18.58 6.97 -3.57
CA PHE A 177 17.64 5.93 -4.02
C PHE A 177 17.06 5.21 -2.81
N GLY A 178 15.74 5.11 -2.74
CA GLY A 178 15.03 4.29 -1.76
C GLY A 178 14.79 2.89 -2.31
N ILE A 179 15.50 1.88 -1.77
CA ILE A 179 15.28 0.50 -2.18
C ILE A 179 13.99 -0.01 -1.53
N VAL A 180 13.09 -0.55 -2.35
CA VAL A 180 11.79 -1.09 -1.93
C VAL A 180 11.83 -2.62 -1.84
N ALA A 181 12.63 -3.27 -2.70
CA ALA A 181 12.90 -4.70 -2.66
C ALA A 181 14.26 -5.00 -3.28
N VAL A 182 14.90 -6.06 -2.80
CA VAL A 182 16.11 -6.63 -3.39
C VAL A 182 15.80 -8.04 -3.86
N GLU A 183 16.06 -8.30 -5.12
CA GLU A 183 15.88 -9.61 -5.74
C GLU A 183 17.11 -9.99 -6.58
N PHE A 184 17.13 -11.16 -7.14
CA PHE A 184 18.20 -11.61 -8.06
C PHE A 184 17.63 -11.81 -9.47
N SER A 185 18.54 -11.90 -10.46
CA SER A 185 18.20 -11.88 -11.89
C SER A 185 17.17 -12.93 -12.29
N ALA A 186 17.23 -14.16 -11.80
CA ALA A 186 16.27 -15.20 -12.17
C ALA A 186 14.82 -14.86 -11.76
N LEU A 187 14.60 -14.20 -10.60
CA LEU A 187 13.25 -13.75 -10.21
C LEU A 187 12.73 -12.67 -11.13
N SER A 188 13.56 -11.68 -11.44
CA SER A 188 13.19 -10.59 -12.33
C SER A 188 12.94 -11.09 -13.77
N LEU A 189 13.80 -11.97 -14.27
CA LEU A 189 13.65 -12.58 -15.59
C LEU A 189 12.45 -13.52 -15.67
N GLY A 190 12.22 -14.35 -14.65
CA GLY A 190 11.06 -15.23 -14.57
C GLY A 190 9.75 -14.45 -14.63
N ARG A 191 9.67 -13.31 -13.92
CA ARG A 191 8.53 -12.39 -13.97
C ARG A 191 8.39 -11.77 -15.35
N LEU A 192 9.47 -11.34 -15.95
CA LEU A 192 9.45 -10.77 -17.30
C LEU A 192 8.94 -11.78 -18.33
N ILE A 193 9.40 -13.04 -18.24
CA ILE A 193 8.93 -14.13 -19.11
C ILE A 193 7.42 -14.32 -18.92
N LYS A 194 6.94 -14.39 -17.69
CA LYS A 194 5.52 -14.53 -17.37
C LYS A 194 4.66 -13.40 -17.96
N ASP A 195 5.09 -12.13 -17.77
CA ASP A 195 4.22 -10.98 -18.00
C ASP A 195 4.40 -10.36 -19.39
N ALA A 196 5.51 -10.63 -20.05
CA ALA A 196 5.86 -9.95 -21.30
C ALA A 196 6.31 -10.87 -22.46
N SER A 197 6.56 -12.16 -22.23
CA SER A 197 6.92 -13.09 -23.30
C SER A 197 5.71 -13.47 -24.15
N VAL A 198 5.93 -13.58 -25.45
CA VAL A 198 4.90 -14.06 -26.40
C VAL A 198 5.12 -15.52 -26.81
N ASN A 199 6.24 -16.13 -26.43
CA ASN A 199 6.63 -17.48 -26.87
C ASN A 199 6.97 -18.44 -25.72
N SER A 200 6.70 -18.07 -24.46
CA SER A 200 6.82 -18.99 -23.32
C SER A 200 5.57 -19.85 -23.15
N ASN A 201 5.76 -21.09 -22.72
CA ASN A 201 4.67 -22.00 -22.36
C ASN A 201 4.66 -22.18 -20.86
N SER A 202 3.66 -21.65 -20.17
CA SER A 202 3.56 -21.73 -18.71
C SER A 202 3.21 -23.14 -18.19
N GLU A 203 2.58 -23.99 -19.01
CA GLU A 203 2.10 -25.31 -18.57
C GLU A 203 3.23 -26.35 -18.44
N LYS A 204 4.31 -26.16 -19.23
CA LYS A 204 5.45 -27.09 -19.23
C LYS A 204 6.64 -26.47 -18.50
N PRO A 205 7.40 -27.28 -17.76
CA PRO A 205 8.66 -26.80 -17.19
C PRO A 205 9.65 -26.44 -18.30
N GLN A 206 10.25 -25.28 -18.19
CA GLN A 206 11.22 -24.72 -19.16
C GLN A 206 12.50 -24.35 -18.44
N VAL A 207 13.64 -24.74 -19.02
CA VAL A 207 14.91 -24.20 -18.59
C VAL A 207 15.16 -22.87 -19.29
N VAL A 208 15.63 -21.89 -18.55
CA VAL A 208 16.09 -20.61 -19.08
C VAL A 208 17.59 -20.53 -18.89
N LEU A 209 18.31 -20.23 -19.95
CA LEU A 209 19.73 -19.92 -19.92
C LEU A 209 19.91 -18.44 -20.20
N SER A 210 20.38 -17.69 -19.21
CA SER A 210 20.72 -16.28 -19.34
C SER A 210 22.25 -16.12 -19.25
N ILE A 211 22.85 -15.57 -20.29
CA ILE A 211 24.29 -15.33 -20.32
C ILE A 211 24.54 -13.84 -20.18
N SER A 212 25.22 -13.47 -19.08
CA SER A 212 25.57 -12.10 -18.73
C SER A 212 27.08 -11.87 -18.67
N SER A 213 27.48 -10.64 -18.36
CA SER A 213 28.87 -10.30 -18.06
C SER A 213 29.42 -11.01 -16.83
N ASP A 214 28.55 -11.45 -15.92
CA ASP A 214 28.95 -12.06 -14.65
C ASP A 214 29.06 -13.58 -14.76
N GLY A 215 28.31 -14.21 -15.67
CA GLY A 215 28.30 -15.65 -15.92
C GLY A 215 27.03 -16.14 -16.58
N PRO A 216 26.97 -17.43 -16.93
CA PRO A 216 25.74 -18.12 -17.29
C PRO A 216 24.90 -18.41 -16.04
N GLU A 217 23.64 -18.08 -16.12
CA GLU A 217 22.62 -18.38 -15.13
C GLU A 217 21.59 -19.33 -15.74
N PHE A 218 21.38 -20.45 -15.09
CA PHE A 218 20.38 -21.44 -15.45
C PHE A 218 19.27 -21.42 -14.43
N PHE A 219 18.03 -21.29 -14.87
CA PHE A 219 16.92 -21.42 -13.95
C PHE A 219 15.73 -22.13 -14.59
N VAL A 220 14.91 -22.78 -13.79
CA VAL A 220 13.77 -23.54 -14.25
C VAL A 220 12.49 -22.83 -13.85
N LEU A 221 11.63 -22.58 -14.81
CA LEU A 221 10.29 -22.06 -14.63
C LEU A 221 9.28 -23.19 -14.85
N LYS A 222 8.31 -23.33 -13.93
CA LYS A 222 7.15 -24.21 -14.04
C LYS A 222 5.93 -23.46 -13.54
N ASN A 223 4.85 -23.42 -14.29
CA ASN A 223 3.65 -22.66 -13.95
C ASN A 223 3.95 -21.16 -13.66
N ASN A 224 4.87 -20.59 -14.43
CA ASN A 224 5.35 -19.20 -14.25
C ASN A 224 5.99 -18.91 -12.89
N LYS A 225 6.46 -19.93 -12.16
CA LYS A 225 7.17 -19.81 -10.90
C LYS A 225 8.60 -20.34 -11.05
N LEU A 226 9.51 -19.72 -10.30
CA LEU A 226 10.91 -20.16 -10.23
C LEU A 226 11.02 -21.37 -9.32
N TYR A 227 11.44 -22.52 -9.87
CA TYR A 227 11.63 -23.76 -9.12
C TYR A 227 13.06 -24.02 -8.70
N PHE A 228 14.00 -23.53 -9.53
CA PHE A 228 15.41 -23.78 -9.35
C PHE A 228 16.20 -22.67 -9.99
N ASN A 229 17.34 -22.28 -9.39
CA ASN A 229 18.31 -21.34 -9.96
C ASN A 229 19.73 -21.87 -9.71
N TYR A 230 20.56 -21.79 -10.72
CA TYR A 230 21.96 -22.16 -10.67
C TYR A 230 22.80 -21.13 -11.47
N PHE A 231 23.84 -20.63 -10.86
CA PHE A 231 24.73 -19.65 -11.47
C PHE A 231 26.17 -20.12 -11.45
N PHE A 232 26.88 -19.93 -12.56
CA PHE A 232 28.30 -20.20 -12.69
C PHE A 232 29.03 -18.88 -12.99
N PRO A 233 29.80 -18.32 -12.04
CA PRO A 233 30.48 -17.05 -12.26
C PRO A 233 31.70 -17.21 -13.16
N TRP A 234 31.92 -16.26 -14.09
CA TRP A 234 33.14 -16.22 -14.92
C TRP A 234 34.42 -16.08 -14.09
N THR A 235 34.32 -15.52 -12.88
CA THR A 235 35.47 -15.44 -11.93
C THR A 235 36.01 -16.80 -11.52
N SER A 236 35.24 -17.88 -11.68
CA SER A 236 35.69 -19.25 -11.45
C SER A 236 36.69 -19.73 -12.52
N VAL A 237 36.85 -18.99 -13.62
CA VAL A 237 37.75 -19.28 -14.74
C VAL A 237 38.94 -18.33 -14.75
N GLU A 238 39.45 -17.94 -13.58
CA GLU A 238 40.43 -16.88 -13.40
C GLU A 238 41.66 -16.95 -14.36
N GLY A 239 42.02 -15.77 -14.88
CA GLY A 239 43.31 -15.51 -15.55
C GLY A 239 43.41 -15.97 -17.00
N ARG A 240 42.36 -16.49 -17.63
CA ARG A 240 42.37 -16.97 -19.04
C ARG A 240 41.37 -16.19 -19.88
N GLN A 241 41.77 -15.88 -21.11
CA GLN A 241 40.79 -15.62 -22.17
C GLN A 241 40.05 -16.93 -22.39
N ILE A 242 38.71 -16.93 -22.19
CA ILE A 242 37.88 -18.10 -22.40
C ILE A 242 37.89 -18.40 -23.92
N SER A 243 38.52 -19.52 -24.30
CA SER A 243 38.42 -19.97 -25.68
C SER A 243 37.04 -20.50 -26.00
N LEU A 244 36.71 -20.60 -27.29
CA LEU A 244 35.42 -21.16 -27.73
C LEU A 244 35.25 -22.61 -27.26
N SER A 245 36.34 -23.38 -27.19
CA SER A 245 36.33 -24.74 -26.65
C SER A 245 36.10 -24.81 -25.16
N ASP A 246 36.69 -23.89 -24.39
CA ASP A 246 36.45 -23.80 -22.92
C ASP A 246 35.01 -23.39 -22.68
N PHE A 247 34.49 -22.46 -23.47
CA PHE A 247 33.12 -22.03 -23.38
C PHE A 247 32.12 -23.18 -23.68
N ASP A 248 32.37 -23.98 -24.77
CA ASP A 248 31.58 -25.19 -25.09
C ASP A 248 31.60 -26.18 -23.88
N ASN A 249 32.79 -26.46 -23.35
CA ASN A 249 32.96 -27.38 -22.23
C ASN A 249 32.21 -26.89 -20.98
N ILE A 250 32.38 -25.63 -20.58
CA ILE A 250 31.71 -25.05 -19.42
C ILE A 250 30.20 -25.14 -19.61
N LEU A 251 29.70 -24.63 -20.73
CA LEU A 251 28.25 -24.58 -20.97
C LEU A 251 27.64 -26.00 -20.97
N THR A 252 28.34 -26.96 -21.60
CA THR A 252 27.91 -28.35 -21.65
C THR A 252 27.90 -29.01 -20.27
N GLN A 253 28.95 -28.79 -19.47
CA GLN A 253 29.04 -29.38 -18.13
C GLN A 253 28.01 -28.77 -17.16
N GLU A 254 27.87 -27.46 -17.16
CA GLU A 254 26.94 -26.79 -16.27
C GLU A 254 25.48 -27.09 -16.65
N MET A 255 25.16 -27.14 -17.93
CA MET A 255 23.84 -27.58 -18.40
C MET A 255 23.51 -29.01 -18.01
N LYS A 256 24.48 -29.94 -18.10
CA LYS A 256 24.31 -31.34 -17.63
C LYS A 256 23.99 -31.41 -16.13
N LYS A 257 24.68 -30.60 -15.30
CA LYS A 257 24.38 -30.53 -13.87
C LYS A 257 22.94 -30.12 -13.60
N VAL A 258 22.48 -29.07 -14.28
CA VAL A 258 21.11 -28.56 -14.14
C VAL A 258 20.07 -29.57 -14.58
N LEU A 259 20.24 -30.20 -15.74
CA LEU A 259 19.31 -31.21 -16.25
C LEU A 259 19.24 -32.43 -15.34
N ASN A 260 20.39 -32.91 -14.87
CA ASN A 260 20.47 -34.06 -13.94
C ASN A 260 19.85 -33.72 -12.59
N PHE A 261 20.14 -32.54 -12.05
CA PHE A 261 19.54 -32.09 -10.79
C PHE A 261 18.01 -32.04 -10.89
N TYR A 262 17.51 -31.41 -11.97
CA TYR A 262 16.06 -31.30 -12.14
C TYR A 262 15.39 -32.66 -12.29
N SER A 263 15.94 -33.55 -13.14
CA SER A 263 15.38 -34.89 -13.35
C SER A 263 15.36 -35.73 -12.08
N SER A 264 16.40 -35.64 -11.25
CA SER A 264 16.49 -36.39 -9.99
C SER A 264 15.55 -35.84 -8.90
N HIS A 265 15.29 -34.55 -8.86
CA HIS A 265 14.43 -33.93 -7.83
C HIS A 265 12.93 -34.02 -8.16
N TRP A 266 12.57 -33.84 -9.41
CA TRP A 266 11.16 -33.78 -9.82
C TRP A 266 10.71 -34.94 -10.71
N ASN A 267 11.57 -35.93 -10.92
CA ASN A 267 11.32 -37.10 -11.77
C ASN A 267 10.73 -36.74 -13.14
N ALA A 268 11.18 -35.60 -13.70
CA ALA A 268 10.70 -35.01 -14.96
C ALA A 268 11.88 -34.59 -15.83
N GLN A 269 11.67 -34.55 -17.15
CA GLN A 269 12.66 -34.09 -18.10
C GLN A 269 12.33 -32.70 -18.62
N LEU A 270 13.37 -31.92 -18.85
CA LEU A 270 13.28 -30.61 -19.49
C LEU A 270 13.50 -30.75 -20.99
N SER A 271 12.56 -30.31 -21.79
CA SER A 271 12.61 -30.39 -23.25
C SER A 271 12.72 -29.02 -23.93
N ASP A 272 12.40 -27.95 -23.24
CA ASP A 272 12.35 -26.59 -23.77
C ASP A 272 13.37 -25.70 -23.07
N LEU A 273 14.15 -24.96 -23.86
CA LEU A 273 15.13 -23.97 -23.37
C LEU A 273 14.84 -22.60 -23.97
N ILE A 274 14.71 -21.63 -23.11
CA ILE A 274 14.68 -20.21 -23.49
C ILE A 274 16.08 -19.63 -23.33
N LEU A 275 16.66 -19.13 -24.43
CA LEU A 275 17.97 -18.51 -24.42
C LEU A 275 17.88 -16.99 -24.36
N ILE A 276 18.55 -16.39 -23.37
CA ILE A 276 18.70 -14.95 -23.19
C ILE A 276 20.19 -14.63 -23.27
N THR A 277 20.64 -14.02 -24.35
CA THR A 277 22.06 -13.65 -24.54
C THR A 277 22.18 -12.40 -25.38
N HIS A 278 23.14 -11.56 -25.04
CA HIS A 278 23.42 -10.32 -25.79
C HIS A 278 24.31 -10.55 -27.02
N GLY A 279 24.74 -11.74 -27.26
CA GLY A 279 25.58 -12.09 -28.39
C GLY A 279 25.79 -13.60 -28.43
N LEU A 280 26.49 -14.08 -29.45
CA LEU A 280 26.84 -15.49 -29.59
C LEU A 280 25.63 -16.45 -29.61
N TYR A 281 24.46 -15.96 -30.04
CA TYR A 281 23.26 -16.79 -30.05
C TYR A 281 23.44 -18.06 -30.90
N SER A 282 23.99 -17.92 -32.10
CA SER A 282 24.20 -19.03 -33.03
C SER A 282 25.20 -20.05 -32.51
N GLU A 283 26.28 -19.56 -31.87
CA GLU A 283 27.33 -20.39 -31.24
C GLU A 283 26.76 -21.20 -30.09
N ILE A 284 26.01 -20.53 -29.19
CA ILE A 284 25.37 -21.18 -28.02
C ILE A 284 24.34 -22.19 -28.52
N GLU A 285 23.49 -21.82 -29.46
CA GLU A 285 22.52 -22.70 -30.08
C GLU A 285 23.20 -23.93 -30.69
N GLY A 286 24.32 -23.74 -31.40
CA GLY A 286 25.12 -24.83 -31.99
C GLY A 286 25.67 -25.78 -30.92
N ILE A 287 26.22 -25.24 -29.83
CA ILE A 287 26.72 -26.03 -28.69
C ILE A 287 25.61 -26.86 -28.07
N ILE A 288 24.48 -26.25 -27.82
CA ILE A 288 23.37 -26.96 -27.17
C ILE A 288 22.74 -28.00 -28.08
N LYS A 289 22.50 -27.69 -29.34
CA LYS A 289 21.96 -28.66 -30.31
C LYS A 289 22.87 -29.88 -30.50
N LYS A 290 24.21 -29.65 -30.51
CA LYS A 290 25.22 -30.70 -30.63
C LYS A 290 25.21 -31.64 -29.40
N ASN A 291 25.16 -31.06 -28.18
CA ASN A 291 25.35 -31.82 -26.96
C ASN A 291 24.01 -32.27 -26.29
N PHE A 292 22.90 -31.62 -26.66
CA PHE A 292 21.55 -31.86 -26.07
C PHE A 292 20.49 -31.87 -27.20
N PRO A 293 20.51 -32.82 -28.13
CA PRO A 293 19.61 -32.80 -29.30
C PRO A 293 18.13 -32.90 -28.96
N ALA A 294 17.79 -33.37 -27.75
CA ALA A 294 16.41 -33.49 -27.29
C ALA A 294 15.83 -32.16 -26.79
N ILE A 295 16.65 -31.12 -26.68
CA ILE A 295 16.22 -29.83 -26.14
C ILE A 295 15.89 -28.89 -27.29
N SER A 296 14.65 -28.37 -27.29
CA SER A 296 14.19 -27.32 -28.19
C SER A 296 14.62 -25.95 -27.67
N ILE A 297 15.40 -25.21 -28.44
CA ILE A 297 15.92 -23.90 -28.08
C ILE A 297 15.09 -22.81 -28.73
N LYS A 298 14.74 -21.79 -27.96
CA LYS A 298 14.04 -20.60 -28.44
C LYS A 298 14.64 -19.34 -27.84
N PRO A 299 14.78 -18.25 -28.62
CA PRO A 299 15.12 -16.96 -28.00
C PRO A 299 13.94 -16.44 -27.19
N LEU A 300 14.18 -15.68 -26.15
CA LEU A 300 13.12 -14.94 -25.48
C LEU A 300 12.61 -13.82 -26.39
N ILE A 301 11.34 -13.89 -26.75
CA ILE A 301 10.66 -12.86 -27.55
C ILE A 301 9.69 -12.12 -26.63
N LEU A 302 9.92 -10.83 -26.47
CA LEU A 302 9.02 -9.94 -25.71
C LEU A 302 7.95 -9.35 -26.62
N ASN A 303 6.83 -8.97 -26.02
CA ASN A 303 5.75 -8.28 -26.72
C ASN A 303 6.22 -6.97 -27.37
N GLU A 304 5.44 -6.41 -28.27
CA GLU A 304 5.79 -5.22 -29.08
C GLU A 304 6.27 -4.03 -28.24
N ARG A 305 5.70 -3.87 -27.03
CA ARG A 305 6.05 -2.79 -26.12
C ARG A 305 7.52 -2.80 -25.71
N TYR A 306 8.13 -3.97 -25.61
CA TYR A 306 9.48 -4.17 -25.11
C TYR A 306 10.43 -4.77 -26.15
N SER A 307 9.97 -5.01 -27.38
CA SER A 307 10.72 -5.68 -28.45
C SER A 307 12.02 -4.95 -28.86
N SER A 308 12.06 -3.62 -28.67
CA SER A 308 13.25 -2.81 -28.97
C SER A 308 14.32 -2.81 -27.86
N LEU A 309 14.08 -3.49 -26.75
CA LEU A 309 15.05 -3.56 -25.67
C LEU A 309 16.08 -4.64 -25.91
N ASN A 310 17.35 -4.26 -25.70
CA ASN A 310 18.44 -5.23 -25.64
C ASN A 310 18.29 -6.13 -24.40
N GLN A 311 18.64 -7.39 -24.54
CA GLN A 311 18.52 -8.41 -23.49
C GLN A 311 19.25 -8.07 -22.19
N SER A 312 20.34 -7.29 -22.25
CA SER A 312 21.05 -6.82 -21.05
C SER A 312 20.17 -5.92 -20.14
N TRP A 313 19.05 -5.43 -20.62
CA TRP A 313 18.09 -4.62 -19.86
C TRP A 313 16.98 -5.46 -19.20
N TYR A 314 16.88 -6.74 -19.55
CA TYR A 314 15.77 -7.59 -19.11
C TYR A 314 15.65 -7.72 -17.58
N PRO A 315 16.74 -7.88 -16.81
CA PRO A 315 16.61 -7.93 -15.34
C PRO A 315 16.05 -6.62 -14.77
N ALA A 316 16.51 -5.46 -15.26
CA ALA A 316 15.98 -4.17 -14.83
C ALA A 316 14.50 -4.00 -15.23
N LEU A 317 14.11 -4.48 -16.42
CA LEU A 317 12.72 -4.46 -16.86
C LEU A 317 11.84 -5.36 -15.99
N GLY A 318 12.29 -6.57 -15.66
CA GLY A 318 11.55 -7.47 -14.79
C GLY A 318 11.32 -6.89 -13.37
N SER A 319 12.32 -6.19 -12.84
CA SER A 319 12.17 -5.44 -11.58
C SER A 319 11.23 -4.24 -11.73
N ALA A 320 11.28 -3.51 -12.86
CA ALA A 320 10.35 -2.41 -13.13
C ALA A 320 8.89 -2.88 -13.27
N VAL A 321 8.67 -4.08 -13.82
CA VAL A 321 7.35 -4.72 -13.88
C VAL A 321 6.83 -5.03 -12.48
N ARG A 322 7.68 -5.53 -11.57
CA ARG A 322 7.34 -5.70 -10.15
C ARG A 322 6.94 -4.39 -9.48
N GLY A 323 7.61 -3.30 -9.84
CA GLY A 323 7.29 -1.97 -9.33
C GLY A 323 5.88 -1.45 -9.65
N ARG A 324 5.14 -2.11 -10.54
CA ARG A 324 3.74 -1.81 -10.87
C ARG A 324 2.74 -2.55 -9.98
N ILE A 325 3.19 -3.55 -9.25
CA ILE A 325 2.37 -4.32 -8.32
C ILE A 325 2.22 -3.51 -7.05
N SER A 326 0.98 -3.43 -6.52
CA SER A 326 0.74 -2.80 -5.22
C SER A 326 1.62 -3.48 -4.16
N ARG A 327 2.22 -2.69 -3.27
CA ARG A 327 3.07 -3.26 -2.20
C ARG A 327 2.32 -4.23 -1.28
N SER A 328 1.02 -4.03 -1.11
CA SER A 328 0.15 -4.95 -0.37
C SER A 328 0.00 -6.32 -1.04
N ASP A 329 0.17 -6.37 -2.36
CA ASP A 329 -0.05 -7.57 -3.18
C ASP A 329 1.28 -8.18 -3.64
N ASP A 330 2.42 -7.56 -3.27
CA ASP A 330 3.74 -8.04 -3.60
C ASP A 330 4.17 -9.14 -2.61
N VAL A 331 3.98 -10.37 -3.02
CA VAL A 331 4.35 -11.59 -2.29
C VAL A 331 5.64 -12.24 -2.81
N PHE A 332 6.39 -11.53 -3.66
CA PHE A 332 7.64 -12.04 -4.21
C PHE A 332 8.78 -11.91 -3.23
N ILE A 333 9.74 -12.81 -3.35
CA ILE A 333 10.97 -12.82 -2.53
C ILE A 333 11.66 -11.45 -2.53
N SER A 334 12.02 -10.97 -1.33
CA SER A 334 12.79 -9.75 -1.11
C SER A 334 13.89 -9.97 -0.07
N LEU A 335 15.14 -9.92 -0.53
CA LEU A 335 16.33 -10.18 0.27
C LEU A 335 16.83 -8.90 0.94
N MET A 336 16.02 -8.30 1.80
CA MET A 336 16.35 -7.09 2.55
C MET A 336 15.61 -7.04 3.89
N ASP A 337 16.00 -6.12 4.76
CA ASP A 337 15.32 -5.90 6.02
C ASP A 337 13.90 -5.34 5.79
N VAL A 338 12.92 -5.90 6.47
CA VAL A 338 11.51 -5.42 6.49
C VAL A 338 11.43 -3.93 6.92
N GLY A 339 12.37 -3.48 7.76
CA GLY A 339 12.46 -2.06 8.17
C GLY A 339 12.77 -1.08 7.04
N THR A 340 13.34 -1.53 5.93
CA THR A 340 13.65 -0.66 4.79
C THR A 340 12.39 -0.30 3.98
N GLU A 341 11.41 -1.20 3.92
CA GLU A 341 10.09 -0.88 3.35
C GLU A 341 9.35 0.19 4.17
N GLN A 342 9.59 0.26 5.47
CA GLN A 342 8.97 1.25 6.34
C GLN A 342 9.31 2.67 5.89
N SER A 343 10.53 2.94 5.44
CA SER A 343 10.93 4.24 4.90
C SER A 343 10.15 4.63 3.63
N PHE A 344 9.79 3.65 2.81
CA PHE A 344 8.92 3.85 1.64
C PHE A 344 7.50 4.21 2.07
N PHE A 345 6.93 3.49 3.04
CA PHE A 345 5.60 3.80 3.57
C PHE A 345 5.57 5.17 4.26
N GLU A 346 6.58 5.53 5.04
CA GLU A 346 6.69 6.84 5.68
C GLU A 346 6.77 7.97 4.66
N SER A 347 7.56 7.81 3.60
CA SER A 347 7.65 8.80 2.52
C SER A 347 6.31 8.94 1.78
N ARG A 348 5.61 7.84 1.55
CA ARG A 348 4.28 7.80 0.92
C ARG A 348 3.23 8.49 1.79
N VAL A 349 3.21 8.18 3.10
CA VAL A 349 2.30 8.84 4.06
C VAL A 349 2.60 10.33 4.12
N SER A 350 3.86 10.72 4.22
CA SER A 350 4.27 12.13 4.24
C SER A 350 3.83 12.88 2.98
N TYR A 351 4.00 12.28 1.80
CA TYR A 351 3.56 12.85 0.53
C TYR A 351 2.03 12.96 0.45
N PHE A 352 1.31 11.93 0.88
CA PHE A 352 -0.15 11.94 0.97
C PHE A 352 -0.65 13.06 1.89
N VAL A 353 -0.10 13.18 3.08
CA VAL A 353 -0.44 14.24 4.04
C VAL A 353 -0.15 15.62 3.46
N LYS A 354 0.98 15.79 2.76
CA LYS A 354 1.36 17.05 2.10
C LYS A 354 0.34 17.47 1.03
N ILE A 355 -0.08 16.53 0.17
CA ILE A 355 -1.11 16.79 -0.86
C ILE A 355 -2.44 17.14 -0.21
N TRP A 356 -2.91 16.33 0.75
CA TRP A 356 -4.20 16.57 1.39
C TRP A 356 -4.21 17.88 2.17
N ARG A 357 -3.10 18.28 2.77
CA ARG A 357 -2.95 19.60 3.39
C ARG A 357 -3.16 20.74 2.37
N ILE A 358 -2.57 20.62 1.17
CA ILE A 358 -2.75 21.63 0.11
C ILE A 358 -4.20 21.64 -0.38
N VAL A 359 -4.81 20.47 -0.60
CA VAL A 359 -6.21 20.35 -1.03
C VAL A 359 -7.14 20.97 0.02
N LEU A 360 -6.94 20.65 1.30
CA LEU A 360 -7.74 21.20 2.39
C LEU A 360 -7.63 22.74 2.46
N LEU A 361 -6.41 23.25 2.42
CA LEU A 361 -6.17 24.70 2.46
C LEU A 361 -6.78 25.41 1.24
N SER A 362 -6.66 24.82 0.04
CA SER A 362 -7.27 25.38 -1.17
C SER A 362 -8.79 25.39 -1.11
N THR A 363 -9.38 24.31 -0.60
CA THR A 363 -10.84 24.21 -0.42
C THR A 363 -11.35 25.21 0.60
N LEU A 364 -10.68 25.34 1.74
CA LEU A 364 -10.99 26.34 2.75
C LEU A 364 -10.86 27.76 2.20
N SER A 365 -9.81 28.04 1.39
CA SER A 365 -9.62 29.33 0.76
C SER A 365 -10.73 29.66 -0.24
N ILE A 366 -11.20 28.67 -1.02
CA ILE A 366 -12.32 28.85 -1.96
C ILE A 366 -13.61 29.18 -1.19
N ILE A 367 -13.87 28.43 -0.09
CA ILE A 367 -15.05 28.67 0.75
C ILE A 367 -14.98 30.08 1.38
N ALA A 368 -13.84 30.45 1.95
CA ALA A 368 -13.65 31.79 2.53
C ALA A 368 -13.83 32.90 1.48
N PHE A 369 -13.30 32.67 0.27
CA PHE A 369 -13.47 33.62 -0.84
C PHE A 369 -14.94 33.71 -1.30
N SER A 370 -15.67 32.60 -1.32
CA SER A 370 -17.11 32.58 -1.58
C SER A 370 -17.88 33.45 -0.59
N PHE A 371 -17.62 33.28 0.72
CA PHE A 371 -18.26 34.11 1.75
C PHE A 371 -17.90 35.61 1.61
N PHE A 372 -16.61 35.87 1.28
CA PHE A 372 -16.20 37.25 1.04
C PHE A 372 -16.94 37.92 -0.16
N LEU A 373 -17.11 37.16 -1.25
CA LEU A 373 -17.89 37.61 -2.41
C LEU A 373 -19.36 37.85 -2.08
N GLU A 374 -19.92 36.91 -1.29
CA GLU A 374 -21.30 37.01 -0.81
C GLU A 374 -21.50 38.25 0.05
N ASP A 375 -20.60 38.49 1.01
CA ASP A 375 -20.64 39.68 1.88
C ASP A 375 -20.52 40.98 1.06
N MET A 376 -19.60 41.00 0.12
CA MET A 376 -19.41 42.16 -0.79
C MET A 376 -20.68 42.41 -1.64
N PHE A 377 -21.34 41.35 -2.12
CA PHE A 377 -22.57 41.41 -2.88
C PHE A 377 -23.74 41.94 -2.02
N PHE A 378 -23.89 41.42 -0.80
CA PHE A 378 -24.90 41.91 0.14
C PHE A 378 -24.67 43.34 0.57
N MET A 379 -23.41 43.74 0.79
CA MET A 379 -23.06 45.13 1.11
C MET A 379 -23.43 46.09 -0.03
N GLN A 380 -23.22 45.67 -1.28
CA GLN A 380 -23.63 46.46 -2.46
C GLN A 380 -25.15 46.58 -2.59
N ILE A 381 -25.89 45.50 -2.34
CA ILE A 381 -27.37 45.52 -2.33
C ILE A 381 -27.88 46.37 -1.17
N SER A 382 -27.31 46.21 0.05
CA SER A 382 -27.70 46.99 1.22
C SER A 382 -27.51 48.50 0.99
N ASN A 383 -26.35 48.91 0.48
CA ASN A 383 -26.09 50.32 0.17
C ASN A 383 -27.08 50.88 -0.89
N GLY A 384 -27.44 50.04 -1.87
CA GLY A 384 -28.47 50.41 -2.89
C GLY A 384 -29.86 50.56 -2.31
N LEU A 385 -30.24 49.66 -1.40
CA LEU A 385 -31.51 49.69 -0.68
C LEU A 385 -31.61 50.88 0.30
N ASP A 386 -30.50 51.11 1.06
CA ASP A 386 -30.43 52.27 1.98
C ASP A 386 -30.61 53.63 1.25
N ALA A 387 -30.01 53.71 0.06
CA ALA A 387 -30.21 54.92 -0.80
C ALA A 387 -31.67 55.07 -1.29
N GLN A 388 -32.35 53.94 -1.57
CA GLN A 388 -33.78 53.99 -1.94
C GLN A 388 -34.66 54.26 -0.73
N ILE A 389 -34.37 53.64 0.41
CA ILE A 389 -35.11 53.86 1.67
C ILE A 389 -34.99 55.34 2.10
N SER A 390 -33.78 55.89 2.05
CA SER A 390 -33.57 57.31 2.42
C SER A 390 -34.38 58.27 1.56
N THR A 391 -34.60 57.97 0.28
CA THR A 391 -35.47 58.76 -0.63
C THR A 391 -36.96 58.57 -0.35
N ILE A 392 -37.37 57.41 0.16
CA ILE A 392 -38.76 57.13 0.52
C ILE A 392 -39.08 57.66 1.92
N VAL A 393 -38.18 57.53 2.88
CA VAL A 393 -38.33 58.04 4.27
C VAL A 393 -38.37 59.53 4.34
N ALA A 394 -37.76 60.24 3.37
CA ALA A 394 -37.87 61.70 3.25
C ALA A 394 -39.25 62.22 2.91
N ARG A 395 -40.24 61.32 2.60
CA ARG A 395 -41.64 61.71 2.42
C ARG A 395 -42.38 61.70 3.77
N PRO A 396 -43.11 62.75 4.13
CA PRO A 396 -43.80 62.89 5.42
C PRO A 396 -44.75 61.71 5.75
N GLU A 397 -45.39 61.13 4.74
CA GLU A 397 -46.31 59.97 4.87
C GLU A 397 -45.63 58.69 5.24
N SER A 398 -44.33 58.55 4.98
CA SER A 398 -43.56 57.32 5.25
C SER A 398 -43.11 57.19 6.70
N GLN A 399 -42.99 58.28 7.45
CA GLN A 399 -42.59 58.23 8.86
C GLN A 399 -43.66 57.64 9.78
N GLU A 400 -44.93 57.86 9.45
CA GLU A 400 -46.06 57.34 10.22
C GLU A 400 -46.22 55.85 10.01
N ILE A 401 -45.99 55.34 8.79
CA ILE A 401 -46.02 53.92 8.44
C ILE A 401 -44.86 53.18 9.09
N LEU A 402 -43.64 53.72 9.08
CA LEU A 402 -42.46 53.16 9.73
C LEU A 402 -42.64 53.02 11.25
N ASN A 403 -43.29 53.95 11.88
CA ASN A 403 -43.54 53.93 13.31
C ASN A 403 -44.62 52.85 13.68
N LEU A 404 -45.57 52.61 12.81
CA LEU A 404 -46.58 51.58 12.93
C LEU A 404 -45.96 50.17 12.69
N GLU A 405 -45.07 50.04 11.70
CA GLU A 405 -44.40 48.78 11.39
C GLU A 405 -43.41 48.36 12.51
N ASN A 406 -42.68 49.27 13.09
CA ASN A 406 -41.81 49.00 14.22
C ASN A 406 -42.60 48.53 15.46
N LYS A 407 -43.71 49.17 15.76
CA LYS A 407 -44.60 48.70 16.83
C LYS A 407 -45.21 47.35 16.57
N ALA A 408 -45.54 47.03 15.32
CA ALA A 408 -46.07 45.71 14.94
C ALA A 408 -45.01 44.61 15.04
N ARG A 409 -43.74 44.91 14.69
CA ARG A 409 -42.59 43.96 14.89
C ARG A 409 -42.32 43.66 16.34
N GLU A 410 -42.22 44.68 17.20
CA GLU A 410 -42.04 44.48 18.64
C GLU A 410 -43.16 43.61 19.23
N PHE A 411 -44.38 43.84 18.83
CA PHE A 411 -45.51 43.06 19.27
C PHE A 411 -45.44 41.60 18.81
N ASN A 412 -45.09 41.37 17.57
CA ASN A 412 -44.92 40.00 17.03
C ASN A 412 -43.77 39.24 17.68
N GLU A 413 -42.62 39.89 17.96
CA GLU A 413 -41.52 39.27 18.69
C GLU A 413 -41.92 38.89 20.13
N LEU A 414 -42.67 39.73 20.82
CA LEU A 414 -43.18 39.44 22.15
C LEU A 414 -44.14 38.25 22.16
N ILE A 415 -45.03 38.19 21.16
CA ILE A 415 -45.96 37.03 20.97
C ILE A 415 -45.17 35.75 20.70
N THR A 416 -44.18 35.80 19.81
CA THR A 416 -43.37 34.61 19.48
C THR A 416 -42.60 34.11 20.70
N LYS A 417 -41.95 34.99 21.45
CA LYS A 417 -41.27 34.65 22.72
C LYS A 417 -42.23 34.06 23.76
N ALA A 418 -43.45 34.62 23.88
CA ALA A 418 -44.44 34.12 24.80
C ALA A 418 -45.01 32.75 24.41
N LEU A 419 -45.20 32.50 23.11
CA LEU A 419 -45.67 31.20 22.60
C LEU A 419 -44.61 30.12 22.77
N THR A 420 -43.33 30.42 22.48
CA THR A 420 -42.22 29.49 22.64
C THR A 420 -42.00 29.13 24.14
N ALA A 421 -42.06 30.12 25.02
CA ALA A 421 -41.98 29.90 26.46
C ALA A 421 -43.17 29.06 27.00
N LYS A 422 -44.36 29.27 26.49
CA LYS A 422 -45.55 28.49 26.89
C LYS A 422 -45.51 27.05 26.42
N GLN A 423 -44.94 26.80 25.24
CA GLN A 423 -44.84 25.47 24.65
C GLN A 423 -43.80 24.63 25.41
N SER A 424 -42.58 25.18 25.64
CA SER A 424 -41.53 24.51 26.38
C SER A 424 -41.93 24.22 27.87
N THR A 425 -42.66 25.12 28.51
CA THR A 425 -43.11 24.91 29.90
C THR A 425 -44.14 23.78 30.01
N ARG A 426 -44.98 23.59 28.99
CA ARG A 426 -46.02 22.55 28.98
C ARG A 426 -45.45 21.13 28.81
N GLU A 427 -44.41 20.96 28.04
CA GLU A 427 -43.77 19.66 27.89
C GLU A 427 -42.97 19.23 29.09
N VAL A 428 -42.18 20.13 29.68
CA VAL A 428 -41.42 19.86 30.88
C VAL A 428 -42.35 19.50 32.04
N SER A 429 -43.44 20.22 32.24
CA SER A 429 -44.44 19.95 33.28
C SER A 429 -45.08 18.56 33.15
N ARG A 430 -45.29 18.07 31.92
CA ARG A 430 -45.82 16.73 31.70
C ARG A 430 -44.86 15.63 32.17
N PHE A 431 -43.59 15.77 31.91
CA PHE A 431 -42.58 14.81 32.40
C PHE A 431 -42.49 14.77 33.90
N PHE A 432 -42.53 15.93 34.56
CA PHE A 432 -42.58 15.97 36.02
C PHE A 432 -43.77 15.20 36.62
N THR A 433 -44.92 15.31 36.00
CA THR A 433 -46.11 14.58 36.42
C THR A 433 -45.93 13.07 36.28
N ILE A 434 -45.34 12.63 35.17
CA ILE A 434 -45.07 11.21 34.89
C ILE A 434 -44.05 10.66 35.90
N PHE A 435 -42.95 11.38 36.15
CA PHE A 435 -41.93 10.93 37.10
C PHE A 435 -42.51 10.79 38.53
N ASN A 436 -43.30 11.74 38.98
CA ASN A 436 -43.94 11.65 40.29
C ASN A 436 -44.98 10.51 40.37
N GLN A 437 -45.71 10.24 39.31
CA GLN A 437 -46.64 9.09 39.28
C GLN A 437 -45.91 7.75 39.35
N LEU A 438 -44.76 7.61 38.68
CA LEU A 438 -44.01 6.39 38.66
C LEU A 438 -43.15 6.19 39.93
N ALA A 439 -42.79 7.25 40.60
CA ALA A 439 -42.09 7.22 41.88
C ALA A 439 -42.92 6.63 43.03
N GLY A 440 -44.23 6.86 43.01
CA GLY A 440 -45.12 6.38 44.08
C GLY A 440 -44.70 6.87 45.46
N ASN A 441 -44.99 6.07 46.52
CA ASN A 441 -44.62 6.39 47.89
C ASN A 441 -43.27 5.84 48.30
N GLU A 442 -42.63 5.01 47.48
CA GLU A 442 -41.39 4.32 47.81
C GLU A 442 -40.13 5.05 47.27
N ILE A 443 -40.32 6.02 46.36
CA ILE A 443 -39.22 6.80 45.76
C ILE A 443 -39.49 8.28 45.99
N ASN A 444 -38.51 8.93 46.58
CA ASN A 444 -38.53 10.38 46.76
C ASN A 444 -37.51 11.04 45.82
N ILE A 445 -38.00 11.70 44.79
CA ILE A 445 -37.19 12.38 43.78
C ILE A 445 -36.62 13.67 44.38
N GLN A 446 -35.31 13.74 44.49
CA GLN A 446 -34.59 14.90 45.07
C GLN A 446 -34.24 15.94 44.00
N LYS A 447 -33.84 15.49 42.84
CA LYS A 447 -33.36 16.38 41.80
C LYS A 447 -33.64 15.79 40.42
N ILE A 448 -34.08 16.62 39.51
CA ILE A 448 -34.21 16.30 38.10
C ILE A 448 -33.40 17.35 37.33
N LEU A 449 -32.45 16.90 36.53
CA LEU A 449 -31.68 17.73 35.61
C LEU A 449 -32.03 17.32 34.22
N PHE A 450 -32.52 18.26 33.43
CA PHE A 450 -32.86 18.08 32.06
C PHE A 450 -31.81 18.75 31.19
N ASP A 451 -31.16 17.97 30.31
CA ASP A 451 -30.26 18.46 29.28
C ASP A 451 -31.02 18.47 27.94
N SER A 452 -31.42 19.67 27.54
CA SER A 452 -32.18 19.85 26.29
C SER A 452 -31.37 19.50 25.03
N ASP A 453 -30.05 19.71 25.06
CA ASP A 453 -29.17 19.50 23.91
C ASP A 453 -29.02 18.02 23.58
N ARG A 454 -29.04 17.19 24.62
CA ARG A 454 -28.89 15.73 24.51
C ARG A 454 -30.21 14.98 24.64
N SER A 455 -31.30 15.69 24.93
CA SER A 455 -32.60 15.09 25.27
C SER A 455 -32.47 14.01 26.36
N THR A 456 -31.63 14.28 27.36
CA THR A 456 -31.40 13.37 28.49
C THR A 456 -31.84 13.98 29.80
N VAL A 457 -32.30 13.12 30.70
CA VAL A 457 -32.70 13.47 32.04
C VAL A 457 -31.90 12.66 33.04
N LEU A 458 -31.30 13.34 33.99
CA LEU A 458 -30.68 12.73 35.18
C LEU A 458 -31.60 12.94 36.38
N ILE A 459 -32.09 11.86 36.95
CA ILE A 459 -32.92 11.85 38.15
C ILE A 459 -32.06 11.36 39.31
N THR A 460 -31.95 12.14 40.37
CA THR A 460 -31.40 11.71 41.63
C THR A 460 -32.53 11.53 42.64
N ALA A 461 -32.65 10.35 43.21
CA ALA A 461 -33.77 10.02 44.08
C ALA A 461 -33.33 9.14 45.26
N ILE A 462 -34.16 9.11 46.30
CA ILE A 462 -33.98 8.26 47.48
C ILE A 462 -35.09 7.20 47.46
N ALA A 463 -34.70 5.93 47.59
CA ALA A 463 -35.61 4.80 47.69
C ALA A 463 -35.63 4.19 49.10
N THR A 464 -36.73 3.57 49.44
CA THR A 464 -36.90 2.85 50.73
C THR A 464 -36.24 1.45 50.70
N SER A 465 -35.96 0.90 49.50
CA SER A 465 -35.34 -0.42 49.32
C SER A 465 -34.70 -0.57 47.96
N ASN A 466 -33.77 -1.52 47.79
CA ASN A 466 -33.21 -1.90 46.49
C ASN A 466 -34.29 -2.36 45.50
N GLN A 467 -35.33 -3.06 46.00
CA GLN A 467 -36.43 -3.51 45.15
C GLN A 467 -37.22 -2.33 44.59
N ALA A 468 -37.43 -1.28 45.37
CA ALA A 468 -38.10 -0.06 44.93
C ALA A 468 -37.32 0.63 43.77
N VAL A 469 -35.99 0.66 43.84
CA VAL A 469 -35.12 1.19 42.76
C VAL A 469 -35.31 0.40 41.48
N ILE A 470 -35.26 -0.95 41.57
CA ILE A 470 -35.44 -1.83 40.40
C ILE A 470 -36.81 -1.67 39.81
N ASN A 471 -37.85 -1.63 40.60
CA ASN A 471 -39.22 -1.42 40.17
C ASN A 471 -39.37 -0.06 39.44
N PHE A 472 -38.81 0.99 40.02
CA PHE A 472 -38.84 2.33 39.41
C PHE A 472 -38.13 2.38 38.06
N LYS A 473 -36.92 1.77 37.95
CA LYS A 473 -36.23 1.62 36.70
C LYS A 473 -37.08 0.88 35.66
N ASN A 474 -37.66 -0.26 36.06
CA ASN A 474 -38.48 -1.07 35.14
C ASN A 474 -39.72 -0.33 34.66
N ASN A 475 -40.38 0.42 35.57
CA ASN A 475 -41.53 1.24 35.26
C ASN A 475 -41.20 2.39 34.30
N LEU A 476 -40.00 3.00 34.45
CA LEU A 476 -39.49 3.97 33.49
C LEU A 476 -39.19 3.33 32.15
N SER A 477 -38.53 2.16 32.14
CA SER A 477 -38.15 1.44 30.89
C SER A 477 -39.38 0.90 30.14
N ALA A 478 -40.50 0.68 30.79
CA ALA A 478 -41.74 0.20 30.19
C ALA A 478 -42.53 1.31 29.42
N ARG A 479 -42.13 2.56 29.57
CA ARG A 479 -42.81 3.69 28.91
C ARG A 479 -42.14 4.06 27.62
N SER A 480 -42.93 4.23 26.56
CA SER A 480 -42.45 4.60 25.24
C SER A 480 -41.86 6.03 25.14
N GLU A 481 -42.20 6.87 26.09
CA GLU A 481 -41.70 8.24 26.21
C GLU A 481 -40.20 8.29 26.66
N PHE A 482 -39.67 7.19 27.22
CA PHE A 482 -38.32 7.09 27.70
C PHE A 482 -37.53 6.04 26.97
N ARG A 483 -36.23 6.33 26.79
CA ARG A 483 -35.27 5.41 26.14
C ARG A 483 -33.97 5.37 26.95
N ASN A 484 -33.24 4.28 26.80
CA ASN A 484 -31.90 4.12 27.40
C ASN A 484 -31.90 4.44 28.94
N VAL A 485 -32.82 3.80 29.66
CA VAL A 485 -32.88 3.98 31.13
C VAL A 485 -31.72 3.25 31.79
N GLU A 486 -30.67 3.99 32.12
CA GLU A 486 -29.46 3.46 32.70
C GLU A 486 -29.43 3.68 34.24
N PHE A 487 -29.07 2.61 34.94
CA PHE A 487 -28.89 2.60 36.38
C PHE A 487 -27.69 1.72 36.72
N SER A 488 -26.81 2.20 37.58
CA SER A 488 -25.66 1.46 38.08
C SER A 488 -25.70 1.29 39.59
N PHE A 489 -25.63 0.07 40.08
CA PHE A 489 -25.56 -0.21 41.51
C PHE A 489 -24.27 0.33 42.17
N THR A 490 -23.21 0.56 41.38
CA THR A 490 -21.96 1.14 41.90
C THR A 490 -22.08 2.64 42.25
N SER A 491 -23.13 3.29 41.76
CA SER A 491 -23.40 4.72 42.00
C SER A 491 -24.42 4.96 43.12
N THR A 492 -24.86 3.91 43.82
CA THR A 492 -25.80 4.03 44.95
C THR A 492 -25.05 4.26 46.23
N THR A 493 -25.63 5.08 47.11
CA THR A 493 -25.13 5.29 48.50
C THR A 493 -26.23 4.96 49.49
N ASN A 494 -25.89 4.11 50.46
CA ASN A 494 -26.83 3.78 51.55
C ASN A 494 -26.75 4.86 52.59
N ASN A 495 -27.89 5.38 52.96
CA ASN A 495 -28.02 6.36 54.06
C ASN A 495 -28.09 5.66 55.42
N PRO A 496 -27.74 6.35 56.53
CA PRO A 496 -27.79 5.77 57.86
C PRO A 496 -29.20 5.33 58.32
N ASP A 497 -30.23 5.88 57.69
CA ASP A 497 -31.64 5.58 57.97
C ASP A 497 -32.18 4.36 57.20
N GLY A 498 -31.30 3.66 56.44
CA GLY A 498 -31.65 2.49 55.66
C GLY A 498 -32.19 2.81 54.26
N THR A 499 -32.30 4.05 53.89
CA THR A 499 -32.71 4.47 52.55
C THR A 499 -31.52 4.48 51.56
N ILE A 500 -31.80 4.46 50.27
CA ILE A 500 -30.79 4.33 49.22
C ILE A 500 -30.89 5.54 48.31
N ASN A 501 -29.81 6.30 48.22
CA ASN A 501 -29.69 7.37 47.25
C ASN A 501 -29.12 6.84 45.96
N PHE A 502 -29.75 7.14 44.80
CA PHE A 502 -29.38 6.61 43.51
C PHE A 502 -29.64 7.60 42.37
N PRO A 503 -28.77 7.65 41.36
CA PRO A 503 -28.98 8.34 40.12
C PRO A 503 -29.56 7.39 39.07
N ILE A 504 -30.49 7.88 38.25
CA ILE A 504 -30.93 7.23 36.98
C ILE A 504 -30.78 8.23 35.84
N THR A 505 -30.18 7.79 34.76
CA THR A 505 -30.08 8.56 33.52
C THR A 505 -31.00 7.94 32.48
N LEU A 506 -31.72 8.75 31.78
CA LEU A 506 -32.62 8.30 30.70
C LEU A 506 -32.70 9.31 29.54
N GLY A 507 -32.97 8.84 28.38
CA GLY A 507 -33.29 9.67 27.22
C GLY A 507 -34.80 9.90 27.14
N VAL A 508 -35.22 11.06 26.67
CA VAL A 508 -36.62 11.43 26.48
C VAL A 508 -36.93 11.49 24.98
N ASN A 509 -38.02 10.90 24.57
CA ASN A 509 -38.57 11.08 23.23
C ASN A 509 -39.46 12.33 23.25
N MET A 510 -38.93 13.45 22.76
CA MET A 510 -39.67 14.70 22.57
C MET A 510 -40.43 14.69 21.24
#